data_16a1a2d88c0dc590d91b136ea926e4f1
#
_entry.id   16a1a2d88c0dc590d91b136ea926e4f1
#
_cell.length_a   1.000
_cell.length_b   1.000
_cell.length_c   1.000
_cell.angle_alpha   90.00
_cell.angle_beta   90.00
_cell.angle_gamma   90.00
#
_symmetry.space_group_name_H-M   'P 1'
#
loop_
_entity.id
_entity.type
_entity.pdbx_description
1 polymer ?
#
loop_
_entity_poly.entity_id
_entity_poly.type
_entity_poly.pdbx_seq_one_letter_code
_entity_poly.pdbx_strand_id
1 'polypeptide(L)'
;MDFDLTEEQSAWQKVVHDFVSAEVQPKAREVDETGEFNWGATRKMGPLGMLGLNIPEEFGGAGVDAVSAAIAIEELGWGCGSTALAIAAHNGLGCTPIVKFGTQEQKTRWMPLVASGKGKLGALALTEPGAGSDLQGGVRTKAEKVGNEWIINGSKMWCTNASIAEFIITLVRTDPNGGPHSLSMIIVPTGISGLHIGTAEKKMGLKGCPTHAVTYENVQIPLNYLLGEEGFGLQQTLSTLDGGRIGIGALSVGLAQASFECSVAYAKERFAFGKSLSEQQAIQWMLADAATEIEISRMMIYKAAWLKEQGRPYTKYAAMAKLYATEMGERVCRNAIQIHGGYGYSREYPVERIYRDARLMTIGEGTSEIQRLVIARHILK
;
A
#
# COMPACT_ATOMS: atom_id res chain seq x y z
N MET A 1 30.40 -0.73 -2.96
CA MET A 1 28.93 -0.84 -2.80
C MET A 1 28.62 0.13 -1.69
N ASP A 2 27.85 1.14 -1.99
CA ASP A 2 27.41 2.14 -1.02
C ASP A 2 26.06 1.72 -0.48
N PHE A 3 25.90 1.71 0.83
CA PHE A 3 24.64 1.38 1.50
C PHE A 3 23.95 2.62 2.08
N ASP A 4 24.67 3.76 2.05
CA ASP A 4 24.12 5.03 2.51
C ASP A 4 23.12 5.60 1.49
N LEU A 5 22.16 6.35 1.98
CA LEU A 5 21.26 7.14 1.13
C LEU A 5 22.07 8.26 0.46
N THR A 6 21.71 8.60 -0.77
CA THR A 6 22.27 9.80 -1.42
C THR A 6 21.88 11.05 -0.65
N GLU A 7 22.58 12.16 -0.89
CA GLU A 7 22.25 13.46 -0.28
C GLU A 7 20.81 13.87 -0.58
N GLU A 8 20.32 13.63 -1.82
CA GLU A 8 18.94 13.90 -2.23
C GLU A 8 17.94 13.02 -1.48
N GLN A 9 18.21 11.71 -1.37
CA GLN A 9 17.35 10.78 -0.64
C GLN A 9 17.31 11.11 0.85
N SER A 10 18.42 11.49 1.45
CA SER A 10 18.50 11.92 2.86
C SER A 10 17.75 13.22 3.11
N ALA A 11 17.87 14.19 2.20
CA ALA A 11 17.10 15.43 2.27
C ALA A 11 15.60 15.18 2.10
N TRP A 12 15.23 14.29 1.15
CA TRP A 12 13.85 13.86 0.95
C TRP A 12 13.27 13.17 2.19
N GLN A 13 14.01 12.22 2.77
CA GLN A 13 13.60 11.56 4.01
C GLN A 13 13.30 12.57 5.10
N LYS A 14 14.20 13.54 5.29
CA LYS A 14 14.00 14.58 6.30
C LYS A 14 12.73 15.41 6.04
N VAL A 15 12.50 15.85 4.82
CA VAL A 15 11.29 16.63 4.45
C VAL A 15 10.02 15.84 4.72
N VAL A 16 9.99 14.56 4.33
CA VAL A 16 8.84 13.69 4.55
C VAL A 16 8.64 13.42 6.04
N HIS A 17 9.71 13.13 6.79
CA HIS A 17 9.65 12.91 8.24
C HIS A 17 9.10 14.14 8.99
N ASP A 18 9.65 15.32 8.69
CA ASP A 18 9.20 16.58 9.31
C ASP A 18 7.70 16.83 9.02
N PHE A 19 7.26 16.60 7.78
CA PHE A 19 5.85 16.70 7.40
C PHE A 19 4.98 15.68 8.14
N VAL A 20 5.39 14.42 8.18
CA VAL A 20 4.63 13.34 8.83
C VAL A 20 4.52 13.59 10.34
N SER A 21 5.60 14.03 10.98
CA SER A 21 5.61 14.41 12.40
C SER A 21 4.65 15.54 12.73
N ALA A 22 4.53 16.53 11.83
CA ALA A 22 3.69 17.71 12.05
C ALA A 22 2.21 17.49 11.69
N GLU A 23 1.91 16.75 10.62
CA GLU A 23 0.58 16.74 10.00
C GLU A 23 -0.11 15.36 10.04
N VAL A 24 0.62 14.26 10.15
CA VAL A 24 0.07 12.90 10.08
C VAL A 24 0.04 12.22 11.43
N GLN A 25 1.18 12.13 12.13
CA GLN A 25 1.33 11.42 13.39
C GLN A 25 0.39 11.97 14.49
N PRO A 26 0.22 13.30 14.69
CA PRO A 26 -0.66 13.82 15.72
C PRO A 26 -2.15 13.46 15.50
N LYS A 27 -2.54 13.16 14.26
CA LYS A 27 -3.90 12.79 13.89
C LYS A 27 -4.16 11.28 13.92
N ALA A 28 -3.15 10.46 14.08
CA ALA A 28 -3.25 9.01 13.95
C ALA A 28 -4.24 8.37 14.93
N ARG A 29 -4.36 8.90 16.16
CA ARG A 29 -5.34 8.45 17.15
C ARG A 29 -6.76 8.79 16.73
N GLU A 30 -7.02 10.02 16.34
CA GLU A 30 -8.31 10.51 15.87
C GLU A 30 -8.79 9.70 14.64
N VAL A 31 -7.90 9.46 13.69
CA VAL A 31 -8.14 8.66 12.48
C VAL A 31 -8.54 7.20 12.82
N ASP A 32 -7.93 6.59 13.83
CA ASP A 32 -8.32 5.24 14.28
C ASP A 32 -9.66 5.24 15.04
N GLU A 33 -9.91 6.26 15.86
CA GLU A 33 -11.13 6.36 16.66
C GLU A 33 -12.36 6.65 15.81
N THR A 34 -12.25 7.57 14.86
CA THR A 34 -13.36 7.99 13.99
C THR A 34 -13.52 7.10 12.76
N GLY A 35 -12.45 6.50 12.27
CA GLY A 35 -12.40 5.82 10.98
C GLY A 35 -12.45 6.77 9.78
N GLU A 36 -12.31 8.07 9.99
CA GLU A 36 -12.31 9.07 8.92
C GLU A 36 -10.93 9.17 8.25
N PHE A 37 -10.96 9.38 6.95
CA PHE A 37 -9.73 9.56 6.18
C PHE A 37 -9.11 10.95 6.41
N ASN A 38 -7.78 11.01 6.57
CA ASN A 38 -7.05 12.24 6.85
C ASN A 38 -6.89 13.13 5.61
N TRP A 39 -7.98 13.74 5.16
CA TRP A 39 -7.95 14.70 4.04
C TRP A 39 -7.07 15.92 4.31
N GLY A 40 -6.99 16.37 5.56
CA GLY A 40 -6.19 17.54 5.93
C GLY A 40 -4.72 17.38 5.56
N ALA A 41 -4.10 16.30 5.99
CA ALA A 41 -2.72 15.97 5.62
C ALA A 41 -2.59 15.61 4.13
N THR A 42 -3.53 14.81 3.59
CA THR A 42 -3.47 14.34 2.19
C THR A 42 -3.44 15.51 1.20
N ARG A 43 -4.24 16.55 1.41
CA ARG A 43 -4.22 17.74 0.54
C ARG A 43 -2.88 18.47 0.56
N LYS A 44 -2.19 18.49 1.71
CA LYS A 44 -0.87 19.09 1.85
C LYS A 44 0.25 18.22 1.22
N MET A 45 0.01 16.92 1.04
CA MET A 45 0.93 16.01 0.35
C MET A 45 1.07 16.30 -1.15
N GLY A 46 0.02 16.83 -1.80
CA GLY A 46 0.05 17.15 -3.23
C GLY A 46 1.20 18.09 -3.60
N PRO A 47 1.27 19.31 -3.03
CA PRO A 47 2.38 20.24 -3.29
C PRO A 47 3.77 19.70 -2.95
N LEU A 48 3.87 18.71 -2.06
CA LEU A 48 5.12 18.02 -1.73
C LEU A 48 5.45 16.87 -2.68
N GLY A 49 4.60 16.59 -3.69
CA GLY A 49 4.80 15.51 -4.64
C GLY A 49 4.46 14.11 -4.12
N MET A 50 4.04 13.96 -2.87
CA MET A 50 3.79 12.66 -2.24
C MET A 50 2.57 11.92 -2.82
N LEU A 51 1.67 12.60 -3.53
CA LEU A 51 0.56 11.99 -4.26
C LEU A 51 0.91 11.62 -5.70
N GLY A 52 2.11 11.93 -6.15
CA GLY A 52 2.58 11.65 -7.49
C GLY A 52 3.98 11.02 -7.49
N LEU A 53 4.32 10.20 -6.48
CA LEU A 53 5.66 9.62 -6.34
C LEU A 53 6.17 8.97 -7.62
N ASN A 54 5.34 8.14 -8.25
CA ASN A 54 5.68 7.40 -9.47
C ASN A 54 5.13 8.04 -10.76
N ILE A 55 4.48 9.20 -10.67
CA ILE A 55 3.92 9.91 -11.82
C ILE A 55 4.99 10.84 -12.38
N PRO A 56 5.33 10.77 -13.67
CA PRO A 56 6.27 11.69 -14.27
C PRO A 56 5.86 13.17 -14.13
N GLU A 57 6.84 14.05 -14.04
CA GLU A 57 6.62 15.50 -13.88
C GLU A 57 5.73 16.10 -14.98
N GLU A 58 5.87 15.63 -16.23
CA GLU A 58 5.04 16.06 -17.38
C GLU A 58 3.54 15.82 -17.18
N PHE A 59 3.16 14.90 -16.27
CA PHE A 59 1.78 14.62 -15.86
C PHE A 59 1.44 15.14 -14.46
N GLY A 60 2.27 16.04 -13.91
CA GLY A 60 2.02 16.71 -12.63
C GLY A 60 2.45 15.91 -11.39
N GLY A 61 3.21 14.84 -11.55
CA GLY A 61 3.81 14.10 -10.45
C GLY A 61 5.17 14.63 -10.01
N ALA A 62 5.81 13.94 -9.08
CA ALA A 62 7.17 14.23 -8.61
C ALA A 62 8.22 13.35 -9.29
N GLY A 63 7.82 12.21 -9.88
CA GLY A 63 8.72 11.31 -10.60
C GLY A 63 9.94 10.87 -9.80
N VAL A 64 9.81 10.71 -8.48
CA VAL A 64 10.95 10.34 -7.62
C VAL A 64 11.43 8.92 -7.91
N ASP A 65 12.70 8.66 -7.63
CA ASP A 65 13.25 7.31 -7.74
C ASP A 65 12.54 6.31 -6.81
N ALA A 66 12.68 5.02 -7.10
CA ALA A 66 11.94 3.99 -6.39
C ALA A 66 12.36 3.84 -4.91
N VAL A 67 13.59 4.22 -4.54
CA VAL A 67 14.06 4.24 -3.15
C VAL A 67 13.42 5.40 -2.41
N SER A 68 13.41 6.59 -3.00
CA SER A 68 12.72 7.78 -2.45
C SER A 68 11.22 7.55 -2.26
N ALA A 69 10.57 6.82 -3.20
CA ALA A 69 9.18 6.42 -3.04
C ALA A 69 8.99 5.47 -1.86
N ALA A 70 9.90 4.50 -1.65
CA ALA A 70 9.85 3.59 -0.50
C ALA A 70 10.07 4.34 0.83
N ILE A 71 11.02 5.29 0.88
CA ILE A 71 11.27 6.17 2.03
C ILE A 71 9.99 6.92 2.42
N ALA A 72 9.29 7.53 1.46
CA ALA A 72 8.07 8.28 1.74
C ALA A 72 6.97 7.39 2.36
N ILE A 73 6.81 6.16 1.89
CA ILE A 73 5.82 5.22 2.45
C ILE A 73 6.26 4.69 3.82
N GLU A 74 7.55 4.47 4.05
CA GLU A 74 8.09 4.09 5.35
C GLU A 74 7.80 5.18 6.41
N GLU A 75 8.12 6.44 6.12
CA GLU A 75 7.86 7.57 7.01
C GLU A 75 6.36 7.76 7.28
N LEU A 76 5.51 7.62 6.26
CA LEU A 76 4.06 7.63 6.46
C LEU A 76 3.60 6.48 7.36
N GLY A 77 4.18 5.28 7.22
CA GLY A 77 3.92 4.12 8.07
C GLY A 77 4.29 4.36 9.53
N TRP A 78 5.41 5.05 9.76
CA TRP A 78 5.83 5.50 11.09
C TRP A 78 4.80 6.45 11.72
N GLY A 79 4.24 7.36 10.95
CA GLY A 79 3.27 8.32 11.46
C GLY A 79 1.87 7.73 11.67
N CYS A 80 1.31 7.07 10.65
CA CYS A 80 -0.05 6.53 10.69
C CYS A 80 -0.27 5.46 9.62
N GLY A 81 -0.47 4.20 10.03
CA GLY A 81 -0.71 3.07 9.13
C GLY A 81 -1.90 3.27 8.20
N SER A 82 -3.00 3.85 8.68
CA SER A 82 -4.19 4.11 7.85
C SER A 82 -3.89 5.08 6.71
N THR A 83 -3.25 6.20 7.00
CA THR A 83 -2.85 7.19 5.98
C THR A 83 -1.83 6.59 5.03
N ALA A 84 -0.82 5.90 5.56
CA ALA A 84 0.23 5.25 4.77
C ALA A 84 -0.34 4.25 3.76
N LEU A 85 -1.26 3.37 4.17
CA LEU A 85 -1.86 2.38 3.27
C LEU A 85 -2.67 3.05 2.16
N ALA A 86 -3.46 4.07 2.49
CA ALA A 86 -4.25 4.79 1.49
C ALA A 86 -3.35 5.46 0.43
N ILE A 87 -2.25 6.09 0.84
CA ILE A 87 -1.29 6.75 -0.06
C ILE A 87 -0.44 5.73 -0.82
N ALA A 88 -0.03 4.61 -0.20
CA ALA A 88 0.65 3.52 -0.88
C ALA A 88 -0.23 2.88 -1.97
N ALA A 89 -1.49 2.60 -1.65
CA ALA A 89 -2.46 2.07 -2.62
C ALA A 89 -2.73 3.06 -3.75
N HIS A 90 -2.84 4.34 -3.45
CA HIS A 90 -3.00 5.39 -4.45
C HIS A 90 -1.83 5.42 -5.45
N ASN A 91 -0.60 5.59 -4.96
CA ASN A 91 0.58 5.67 -5.83
C ASN A 91 0.88 4.32 -6.52
N GLY A 92 0.90 3.22 -5.74
CA GLY A 92 1.32 1.89 -6.20
C GLY A 92 0.27 1.18 -7.04
N LEU A 93 -0.98 1.20 -6.63
CA LEU A 93 -2.05 0.41 -7.23
C LEU A 93 -2.98 1.23 -8.14
N GLY A 94 -3.31 2.46 -7.73
CA GLY A 94 -4.19 3.34 -8.51
C GLY A 94 -3.48 3.99 -9.69
N CYS A 95 -2.33 4.63 -9.44
CA CYS A 95 -1.63 5.43 -10.45
C CYS A 95 -0.67 4.61 -11.33
N THR A 96 0.11 3.69 -10.74
CA THR A 96 1.13 2.92 -11.46
C THR A 96 0.60 2.19 -12.70
N PRO A 97 -0.60 1.56 -12.72
CA PRO A 97 -1.11 0.92 -13.93
C PRO A 97 -1.25 1.89 -15.10
N ILE A 98 -1.79 3.09 -14.85
CA ILE A 98 -1.94 4.11 -15.91
C ILE A 98 -0.58 4.62 -16.37
N VAL A 99 0.34 4.87 -15.44
CA VAL A 99 1.71 5.31 -15.78
C VAL A 99 2.43 4.27 -16.65
N LYS A 100 2.29 2.98 -16.34
CA LYS A 100 2.98 1.89 -17.05
C LYS A 100 2.33 1.51 -18.37
N PHE A 101 1.01 1.40 -18.40
CA PHE A 101 0.28 0.75 -19.49
C PHE A 101 -0.69 1.69 -20.22
N GLY A 102 -0.92 2.88 -19.67
CA GLY A 102 -1.84 3.86 -20.25
C GLY A 102 -1.27 4.53 -21.49
N THR A 103 -2.18 4.94 -22.38
CA THR A 103 -1.86 5.81 -23.50
C THR A 103 -1.48 7.21 -23.01
N GLN A 104 -0.85 8.02 -23.86
CA GLN A 104 -0.54 9.41 -23.55
C GLN A 104 -1.80 10.21 -23.17
N GLU A 105 -2.90 9.98 -23.89
CA GLU A 105 -4.20 10.59 -23.59
C GLU A 105 -4.71 10.21 -22.21
N GLN A 106 -4.64 8.92 -21.83
CA GLN A 106 -5.05 8.45 -20.52
C GLN A 106 -4.19 9.05 -19.40
N LYS A 107 -2.86 9.13 -19.58
CA LYS A 107 -1.94 9.76 -18.61
C LYS A 107 -2.25 11.24 -18.43
N THR A 108 -2.37 11.99 -19.54
CA THR A 108 -2.69 13.41 -19.52
C THR A 108 -4.04 13.70 -18.87
N ARG A 109 -5.02 12.82 -19.08
CA ARG A 109 -6.35 12.97 -18.52
C ARG A 109 -6.41 12.71 -17.02
N TRP A 110 -5.80 11.61 -16.55
CA TRP A 110 -6.05 11.07 -15.20
C TRP A 110 -5.01 11.48 -14.18
N MET A 111 -3.73 11.55 -14.56
CA MET A 111 -2.67 11.75 -13.57
C MET A 111 -2.68 13.13 -12.89
N PRO A 112 -2.88 14.25 -13.61
CA PRO A 112 -2.93 15.57 -12.96
C PRO A 112 -4.08 15.71 -11.95
N LEU A 113 -5.20 15.01 -12.15
CA LEU A 113 -6.35 15.06 -11.25
C LEU A 113 -6.01 14.52 -9.85
N VAL A 114 -5.18 13.50 -9.80
CA VAL A 114 -4.90 12.75 -8.56
C VAL A 114 -3.57 13.12 -7.90
N ALA A 115 -2.62 13.70 -8.65
CA ALA A 115 -1.32 14.10 -8.12
C ALA A 115 -1.36 15.43 -7.34
N SER A 116 -2.29 16.33 -7.69
CA SER A 116 -2.30 17.72 -7.22
C SER A 116 -2.69 17.92 -5.74
N GLY A 117 -3.30 16.93 -5.10
CA GLY A 117 -3.92 17.08 -3.77
C GLY A 117 -5.24 17.86 -3.76
N LYS A 118 -5.69 18.38 -4.90
CA LYS A 118 -6.98 19.10 -5.02
C LYS A 118 -8.15 18.15 -5.35
N GLY A 119 -7.85 17.02 -6.01
CA GLY A 119 -8.81 16.01 -6.41
C GLY A 119 -8.94 14.88 -5.39
N LYS A 120 -9.45 13.77 -5.88
CA LYS A 120 -9.53 12.49 -5.17
C LYS A 120 -8.30 11.63 -5.47
N LEU A 121 -8.27 10.40 -4.94
CA LEU A 121 -7.17 9.47 -5.14
C LEU A 121 -7.46 8.52 -6.33
N GLY A 122 -6.52 7.62 -6.62
CA GLY A 122 -6.72 6.46 -7.50
C GLY A 122 -6.95 5.20 -6.68
N ALA A 123 -7.71 4.24 -7.24
CA ALA A 123 -7.98 2.95 -6.63
C ALA A 123 -7.80 1.79 -7.62
N LEU A 124 -7.65 0.57 -7.08
CA LEU A 124 -7.57 -0.67 -7.84
C LEU A 124 -8.55 -1.69 -7.28
N ALA A 125 -9.35 -2.32 -8.13
CA ALA A 125 -10.31 -3.34 -7.80
C ALA A 125 -9.99 -4.67 -8.50
N LEU A 126 -9.43 -5.62 -7.73
CA LEU A 126 -9.04 -6.96 -8.21
C LEU A 126 -9.91 -8.04 -7.59
N THR A 127 -9.87 -8.11 -6.25
CA THR A 127 -10.49 -9.16 -5.42
C THR A 127 -11.99 -9.18 -5.55
N GLU A 128 -12.57 -10.38 -5.59
CA GLU A 128 -14.02 -10.63 -5.56
C GLU A 128 -14.39 -11.47 -4.33
N PRO A 129 -15.66 -11.56 -3.96
CA PRO A 129 -16.09 -12.40 -2.84
C PRO A 129 -15.60 -13.86 -2.93
N GLY A 130 -15.46 -14.39 -4.15
CA GLY A 130 -14.99 -15.76 -4.41
C GLY A 130 -13.56 -15.87 -4.94
N ALA A 131 -12.82 -14.75 -5.08
CA ALA A 131 -11.48 -14.75 -5.72
C ALA A 131 -10.54 -13.75 -5.06
N GLY A 132 -9.62 -14.23 -4.23
CA GLY A 132 -8.52 -13.45 -3.66
C GLY A 132 -7.19 -13.75 -4.36
N SER A 133 -6.49 -14.77 -3.91
CA SER A 133 -5.19 -15.16 -4.47
C SER A 133 -5.26 -15.79 -5.86
N ASP A 134 -6.36 -16.48 -6.18
CA ASP A 134 -6.62 -17.02 -7.54
C ASP A 134 -7.41 -16.00 -8.38
N LEU A 135 -6.69 -15.04 -8.97
CA LEU A 135 -7.30 -14.06 -9.87
C LEU A 135 -7.65 -14.68 -11.24
N GLN A 136 -6.78 -15.51 -11.80
CA GLN A 136 -6.97 -16.05 -13.15
C GLN A 136 -8.21 -16.92 -13.26
N GLY A 137 -8.39 -17.84 -12.33
CA GLY A 137 -9.50 -18.78 -12.31
C GLY A 137 -10.76 -18.21 -11.66
N GLY A 138 -10.59 -17.30 -10.72
CA GLY A 138 -11.64 -16.84 -9.82
C GLY A 138 -12.39 -15.57 -10.23
N VAL A 139 -11.81 -14.66 -11.02
CA VAL A 139 -12.46 -13.40 -11.43
C VAL A 139 -13.68 -13.67 -12.29
N ARG A 140 -14.85 -13.15 -11.87
CA ARG A 140 -16.17 -13.30 -12.51
C ARG A 140 -16.74 -12.00 -13.03
N THR A 141 -16.31 -10.84 -12.49
CA THR A 141 -16.70 -9.53 -13.04
C THR A 141 -16.36 -9.50 -14.51
N LYS A 142 -17.37 -9.31 -15.37
CA LYS A 142 -17.22 -9.35 -16.82
C LYS A 142 -17.36 -7.99 -17.47
N ALA A 143 -16.72 -7.79 -18.61
CA ALA A 143 -16.93 -6.68 -19.49
C ALA A 143 -17.18 -7.18 -20.91
N GLU A 144 -18.28 -6.78 -21.50
CA GLU A 144 -18.71 -7.16 -22.86
C GLU A 144 -18.70 -5.93 -23.76
N LYS A 145 -18.22 -6.08 -25.01
CA LYS A 145 -18.29 -5.01 -26.00
C LYS A 145 -19.68 -4.91 -26.59
N VAL A 146 -20.29 -3.73 -26.47
CA VAL A 146 -21.58 -3.42 -27.10
C VAL A 146 -21.44 -2.08 -27.82
N GLY A 147 -21.43 -2.09 -29.14
CA GLY A 147 -21.14 -0.89 -29.92
C GLY A 147 -19.73 -0.34 -29.64
N ASN A 148 -19.65 0.91 -29.22
CA ASN A 148 -18.38 1.59 -28.86
C ASN A 148 -18.11 1.61 -27.36
N GLU A 149 -18.75 0.74 -26.59
CA GLU A 149 -18.66 0.74 -25.12
C GLU A 149 -18.37 -0.66 -24.57
N TRP A 150 -17.76 -0.70 -23.40
CA TRP A 150 -17.71 -1.82 -22.50
C TRP A 150 -18.93 -1.78 -21.58
N ILE A 151 -19.65 -2.88 -21.41
CA ILE A 151 -20.70 -3.08 -20.41
C ILE A 151 -20.13 -3.96 -19.30
N ILE A 152 -19.94 -3.36 -18.11
CA ILE A 152 -19.32 -4.05 -16.97
C ILE A 152 -20.42 -4.50 -16.00
N ASN A 153 -20.37 -5.78 -15.61
CA ASN A 153 -21.24 -6.40 -14.61
C ASN A 153 -20.43 -7.28 -13.65
N GLY A 154 -20.70 -7.16 -12.34
CA GLY A 154 -20.06 -7.96 -11.31
C GLY A 154 -19.85 -7.21 -10.01
N SER A 155 -19.01 -7.77 -9.13
CA SER A 155 -18.69 -7.15 -7.85
C SER A 155 -17.28 -7.41 -7.41
N LYS A 156 -16.68 -6.42 -6.73
CA LYS A 156 -15.34 -6.46 -6.14
C LYS A 156 -15.43 -6.27 -4.63
N MET A 157 -14.43 -6.80 -3.93
CA MET A 157 -14.29 -6.68 -2.47
C MET A 157 -12.97 -6.06 -2.11
N TRP A 158 -12.90 -5.48 -0.93
CA TRP A 158 -11.66 -4.93 -0.35
C TRP A 158 -11.01 -3.85 -1.20
N CYS A 159 -11.81 -3.08 -1.96
CA CYS A 159 -11.28 -2.00 -2.77
C CYS A 159 -10.88 -0.81 -1.89
N THR A 160 -9.58 -0.68 -1.65
CA THR A 160 -8.99 0.44 -0.91
C THR A 160 -9.21 1.74 -1.67
N ASN A 161 -9.54 2.80 -0.97
CA ASN A 161 -9.81 4.15 -1.50
C ASN A 161 -11.07 4.28 -2.38
N ALA A 162 -11.89 3.27 -2.58
CA ALA A 162 -13.00 3.33 -3.55
C ALA A 162 -13.92 4.55 -3.36
N SER A 163 -14.30 4.89 -2.11
CA SER A 163 -15.19 6.03 -1.82
C SER A 163 -14.52 7.41 -2.00
N ILE A 164 -13.21 7.44 -2.02
CA ILE A 164 -12.40 8.66 -2.15
C ILE A 164 -11.57 8.68 -3.45
N ALA A 165 -11.92 7.81 -4.41
CA ALA A 165 -11.23 7.70 -5.69
C ALA A 165 -11.87 8.59 -6.77
N GLU A 166 -11.05 9.09 -7.69
CA GLU A 166 -11.44 9.72 -8.95
C GLU A 166 -11.79 8.66 -9.97
N PHE A 167 -11.02 7.57 -9.97
CA PHE A 167 -11.20 6.40 -10.81
C PHE A 167 -10.81 5.12 -10.07
N ILE A 168 -11.35 4.01 -10.54
CA ILE A 168 -11.02 2.65 -10.08
C ILE A 168 -10.50 1.85 -11.28
N ILE A 169 -9.24 1.42 -11.23
CA ILE A 169 -8.73 0.44 -12.20
C ILE A 169 -9.36 -0.91 -11.86
N THR A 170 -10.14 -1.45 -12.77
CA THR A 170 -10.92 -2.66 -12.51
C THR A 170 -10.44 -3.82 -13.37
N LEU A 171 -10.06 -4.93 -12.74
CA LEU A 171 -9.76 -6.18 -13.42
C LEU A 171 -11.06 -6.91 -13.77
N VAL A 172 -11.28 -7.16 -15.04
CA VAL A 172 -12.50 -7.74 -15.58
C VAL A 172 -12.18 -8.92 -16.50
N ARG A 173 -13.16 -9.82 -16.68
CA ARG A 173 -13.10 -10.87 -17.69
C ARG A 173 -13.71 -10.36 -18.99
N THR A 174 -12.89 -10.35 -20.05
CA THR A 174 -13.28 -9.94 -21.41
C THR A 174 -13.42 -11.13 -22.34
N ASP A 175 -12.77 -12.28 -22.05
CA ASP A 175 -13.00 -13.53 -22.75
C ASP A 175 -13.71 -14.55 -21.84
N PRO A 176 -14.97 -14.93 -22.17
CA PRO A 176 -15.75 -15.89 -21.38
C PRO A 176 -15.16 -17.31 -21.40
N ASN A 177 -14.37 -17.67 -22.41
CA ASN A 177 -13.77 -18.99 -22.52
C ASN A 177 -12.63 -19.23 -21.51
N GLY A 178 -12.16 -18.17 -20.86
CA GLY A 178 -11.08 -18.24 -19.88
C GLY A 178 -9.69 -18.35 -20.52
N GLY A 179 -8.71 -18.78 -19.72
CA GLY A 179 -7.33 -18.90 -20.17
C GLY A 179 -6.44 -17.71 -19.80
N PRO A 180 -5.17 -17.71 -20.21
CA PRO A 180 -4.17 -16.73 -19.77
C PRO A 180 -4.43 -15.30 -20.26
N HIS A 181 -5.18 -15.14 -21.35
CA HIS A 181 -5.53 -13.85 -21.98
C HIS A 181 -7.02 -13.51 -21.85
N SER A 182 -7.66 -13.94 -20.78
CA SER A 182 -9.10 -13.72 -20.57
C SER A 182 -9.44 -12.50 -19.70
N LEU A 183 -8.43 -11.86 -19.12
CA LEU A 183 -8.62 -10.74 -18.21
C LEU A 183 -8.05 -9.45 -18.79
N SER A 184 -8.74 -8.35 -18.55
CA SER A 184 -8.33 -7.00 -18.97
C SER A 184 -8.46 -6.02 -17.80
N MET A 185 -7.75 -4.90 -17.87
CA MET A 185 -7.92 -3.78 -16.95
C MET A 185 -8.67 -2.64 -17.64
N ILE A 186 -9.69 -2.10 -16.96
CA ILE A 186 -10.45 -0.96 -17.45
C ILE A 186 -10.41 0.16 -16.41
N ILE A 187 -10.21 1.40 -16.87
CA ILE A 187 -10.31 2.61 -16.03
C ILE A 187 -11.79 2.93 -15.87
N VAL A 188 -12.32 2.87 -14.66
CA VAL A 188 -13.72 3.17 -14.36
C VAL A 188 -13.78 4.46 -13.55
N PRO A 189 -14.28 5.59 -14.10
CA PRO A 189 -14.50 6.81 -13.33
C PRO A 189 -15.50 6.56 -12.18
N THR A 190 -15.32 7.25 -11.07
CA THR A 190 -16.31 7.22 -10.00
C THR A 190 -17.47 8.18 -10.29
N GLY A 191 -18.63 7.94 -9.69
CA GLY A 191 -19.82 8.80 -9.86
C GLY A 191 -20.62 8.55 -11.14
N ILE A 192 -20.31 7.50 -11.90
CA ILE A 192 -21.06 7.11 -13.09
C ILE A 192 -22.25 6.20 -12.76
N SER A 193 -23.23 6.14 -13.64
CA SER A 193 -24.40 5.30 -13.48
C SER A 193 -24.03 3.81 -13.43
N GLY A 194 -24.68 3.05 -12.56
CA GLY A 194 -24.46 1.62 -12.39
C GLY A 194 -23.25 1.25 -11.53
N LEU A 195 -22.40 2.21 -11.15
CA LEU A 195 -21.29 1.98 -10.21
C LEU A 195 -21.76 2.27 -8.79
N HIS A 196 -21.75 1.24 -7.94
CA HIS A 196 -22.17 1.34 -6.55
C HIS A 196 -21.01 1.01 -5.62
N ILE A 197 -20.65 1.97 -4.76
CA ILE A 197 -19.66 1.80 -3.69
C ILE A 197 -20.44 1.50 -2.40
N GLY A 198 -20.22 0.31 -1.84
CA GLY A 198 -20.87 -0.13 -0.61
C GLY A 198 -20.44 0.66 0.62
N THR A 199 -20.93 0.30 1.78
CA THR A 199 -20.48 0.88 3.06
C THR A 199 -19.05 0.49 3.36
N ALA A 200 -18.35 1.32 4.14
CA ALA A 200 -16.98 1.01 4.55
C ALA A 200 -16.94 -0.26 5.41
N GLU A 201 -15.99 -1.14 5.11
CA GLU A 201 -15.78 -2.38 5.85
C GLU A 201 -15.29 -2.09 7.28
N LYS A 202 -15.88 -2.78 8.25
CA LYS A 202 -15.44 -2.73 9.66
C LYS A 202 -14.22 -3.60 9.85
N LYS A 203 -13.06 -3.00 10.00
CA LYS A 203 -11.76 -3.67 10.04
C LYS A 203 -11.16 -3.70 11.45
N MET A 204 -10.24 -4.61 11.69
CA MET A 204 -9.45 -4.71 12.92
C MET A 204 -8.60 -3.47 13.14
N GLY A 205 -7.85 -3.05 12.12
CA GLY A 205 -6.98 -1.87 12.06
C GLY A 205 -7.17 -1.11 10.76
N LEU A 206 -6.28 -0.12 10.51
CA LEU A 206 -6.31 0.73 9.31
C LEU A 206 -7.68 1.36 9.08
N LYS A 207 -8.33 1.77 10.16
CA LYS A 207 -9.75 2.16 10.13
C LYS A 207 -9.97 3.39 9.28
N GLY A 208 -9.05 4.36 9.32
CA GLY A 208 -9.12 5.56 8.50
C GLY A 208 -8.64 5.38 7.05
N CYS A 209 -8.34 4.15 6.62
CA CYS A 209 -8.10 3.80 5.23
C CYS A 209 -9.39 3.19 4.66
N PRO A 210 -10.21 3.95 3.91
CA PRO A 210 -11.53 3.48 3.48
C PRO A 210 -11.39 2.31 2.51
N THR A 211 -12.13 1.25 2.80
CA THR A 211 -12.11 -0.01 2.04
C THR A 211 -13.55 -0.48 1.83
N HIS A 212 -13.93 -0.81 0.60
CA HIS A 212 -15.32 -1.05 0.25
C HIS A 212 -15.49 -2.25 -0.66
N ALA A 213 -16.70 -2.83 -0.65
CA ALA A 213 -17.21 -3.56 -1.78
C ALA A 213 -17.59 -2.58 -2.90
N VAL A 214 -17.43 -2.99 -4.16
CA VAL A 214 -17.81 -2.21 -5.35
C VAL A 214 -18.63 -3.09 -6.27
N THR A 215 -19.83 -2.64 -6.65
CA THR A 215 -20.74 -3.37 -7.54
C THR A 215 -20.90 -2.62 -8.85
N TYR A 216 -20.90 -3.36 -9.95
CA TYR A 216 -21.06 -2.89 -11.31
C TYR A 216 -22.36 -3.46 -11.88
N GLU A 217 -23.33 -2.61 -12.21
CA GLU A 217 -24.64 -2.97 -12.78
C GLU A 217 -24.81 -2.28 -14.12
N ASN A 218 -24.49 -2.98 -15.20
CA ASN A 218 -24.52 -2.45 -16.57
C ASN A 218 -23.73 -1.13 -16.72
N VAL A 219 -22.58 -1.03 -16.08
CA VAL A 219 -21.73 0.16 -16.16
C VAL A 219 -21.20 0.31 -17.59
N GLN A 220 -21.49 1.45 -18.22
CA GLN A 220 -21.11 1.76 -19.60
C GLN A 220 -19.82 2.58 -19.60
N ILE A 221 -18.79 2.09 -20.29
CA ILE A 221 -17.47 2.70 -20.38
C ILE A 221 -16.99 2.72 -21.83
N PRO A 222 -16.54 3.87 -22.37
CA PRO A 222 -15.98 3.95 -23.72
C PRO A 222 -14.82 2.96 -23.92
N LEU A 223 -14.69 2.39 -25.13
CA LEU A 223 -13.65 1.39 -25.43
C LEU A 223 -12.23 1.88 -25.17
N ASN A 224 -11.96 3.18 -25.34
CA ASN A 224 -10.64 3.80 -25.09
C ASN A 224 -10.27 3.94 -23.59
N TYR A 225 -11.13 3.45 -22.67
CA TYR A 225 -10.80 3.31 -21.25
C TYR A 225 -10.17 1.95 -20.91
N LEU A 226 -10.04 1.05 -21.90
CA LEU A 226 -9.21 -0.12 -21.77
C LEU A 226 -7.76 0.28 -21.49
N LEU A 227 -7.15 -0.30 -20.47
CA LEU A 227 -5.77 -0.03 -20.09
C LEU A 227 -4.83 -1.00 -20.79
N GLY A 228 -3.97 -0.49 -21.67
CA GLY A 228 -3.09 -1.32 -22.49
C GLY A 228 -3.85 -2.18 -23.50
N GLU A 229 -3.51 -3.47 -23.60
CA GLU A 229 -4.09 -4.41 -24.55
C GLU A 229 -5.13 -5.32 -23.88
N GLU A 230 -6.19 -5.66 -24.62
CA GLU A 230 -7.20 -6.62 -24.18
C GLU A 230 -6.58 -8.00 -23.97
N GLY A 231 -6.98 -8.66 -22.88
CA GLY A 231 -6.46 -9.99 -22.53
C GLY A 231 -5.15 -9.95 -21.71
N PHE A 232 -4.50 -8.79 -21.54
CA PHE A 232 -3.25 -8.66 -20.78
C PHE A 232 -3.43 -8.23 -19.33
N GLY A 233 -4.66 -8.11 -18.84
CA GLY A 233 -4.97 -7.61 -17.51
C GLY A 233 -4.32 -8.40 -16.38
N LEU A 234 -4.15 -9.71 -16.49
CA LEU A 234 -3.46 -10.52 -15.48
C LEU A 234 -1.96 -10.14 -15.40
N GLN A 235 -1.30 -10.02 -16.54
CA GLN A 235 0.13 -9.64 -16.59
C GLN A 235 0.35 -8.23 -16.05
N GLN A 236 -0.53 -7.29 -16.42
CA GLN A 236 -0.53 -5.92 -15.92
C GLN A 236 -0.72 -5.88 -14.39
N THR A 237 -1.68 -6.67 -13.87
CA THR A 237 -1.91 -6.84 -12.43
C THR A 237 -0.67 -7.34 -11.71
N LEU A 238 -0.06 -8.42 -12.18
CA LEU A 238 1.12 -9.00 -11.54
C LEU A 238 2.30 -8.03 -11.54
N SER A 239 2.52 -7.33 -12.66
CA SER A 239 3.56 -6.29 -12.77
C SER A 239 3.31 -5.09 -11.85
N THR A 240 2.05 -4.73 -11.61
CA THR A 240 1.66 -3.67 -10.67
C THR A 240 1.92 -4.10 -9.22
N LEU A 241 1.49 -5.31 -8.87
CA LEU A 241 1.69 -5.88 -7.54
C LEU A 241 3.16 -6.07 -7.17
N ASP A 242 4.05 -6.34 -8.15
CA ASP A 242 5.50 -6.42 -7.89
C ASP A 242 6.03 -5.10 -7.31
N GLY A 243 5.57 -3.96 -7.84
CA GLY A 243 5.90 -2.64 -7.27
C GLY A 243 5.22 -2.36 -5.93
N GLY A 244 3.95 -2.74 -5.79
CA GLY A 244 3.18 -2.58 -4.56
C GLY A 244 3.79 -3.31 -3.36
N ARG A 245 4.39 -4.49 -3.57
CA ARG A 245 5.10 -5.25 -2.52
C ARG A 245 6.21 -4.46 -1.85
N ILE A 246 6.94 -3.62 -2.59
CA ILE A 246 7.97 -2.72 -2.04
C ILE A 246 7.30 -1.72 -1.09
N GLY A 247 6.20 -1.10 -1.51
CA GLY A 247 5.44 -0.15 -0.69
C GLY A 247 4.89 -0.77 0.60
N ILE A 248 4.26 -1.96 0.52
CA ILE A 248 3.75 -2.67 1.71
C ILE A 248 4.88 -3.07 2.66
N GLY A 249 6.03 -3.49 2.12
CA GLY A 249 7.21 -3.76 2.92
C GLY A 249 7.71 -2.51 3.64
N ALA A 250 7.84 -1.38 2.94
CA ALA A 250 8.26 -0.10 3.50
C ALA A 250 7.30 0.39 4.60
N LEU A 251 5.97 0.32 4.36
CA LEU A 251 4.95 0.62 5.36
C LEU A 251 5.13 -0.23 6.62
N SER A 252 5.43 -1.52 6.46
CA SER A 252 5.65 -2.43 7.60
C SER A 252 6.89 -2.07 8.41
N VAL A 253 7.96 -1.62 7.74
CA VAL A 253 9.17 -1.10 8.40
C VAL A 253 8.83 0.15 9.21
N GLY A 254 8.06 1.08 8.65
CA GLY A 254 7.59 2.28 9.36
C GLY A 254 6.77 1.97 10.62
N LEU A 255 5.79 1.05 10.53
CA LEU A 255 5.01 0.58 11.67
C LEU A 255 5.89 -0.06 12.76
N ALA A 256 6.85 -0.89 12.36
CA ALA A 256 7.79 -1.53 13.26
C ALA A 256 8.71 -0.50 13.95
N GLN A 257 9.21 0.48 13.20
CA GLN A 257 10.04 1.56 13.70
C GLN A 257 9.30 2.38 14.77
N ALA A 258 8.05 2.78 14.50
CA ALA A 258 7.22 3.51 15.47
C ALA A 258 6.99 2.70 16.76
N SER A 259 6.68 1.39 16.63
CA SER A 259 6.50 0.50 17.78
C SER A 259 7.79 0.31 18.58
N PHE A 260 8.92 0.21 17.88
CA PHE A 260 10.25 0.09 18.49
C PHE A 260 10.60 1.33 19.31
N GLU A 261 10.44 2.52 18.75
CA GLU A 261 10.71 3.81 19.42
C GLU A 261 9.84 3.98 20.67
N CYS A 262 8.53 3.68 20.57
CA CYS A 262 7.63 3.67 21.73
C CYS A 262 8.12 2.71 22.81
N SER A 263 8.60 1.53 22.43
CA SER A 263 9.10 0.50 23.35
C SER A 263 10.39 0.93 24.03
N VAL A 264 11.31 1.56 23.31
CA VAL A 264 12.55 2.11 23.85
C VAL A 264 12.28 3.21 24.88
N ALA A 265 11.39 4.16 24.54
CA ALA A 265 10.99 5.23 25.44
C ALA A 265 10.36 4.67 26.71
N TYR A 266 9.35 3.80 26.56
CA TYR A 266 8.67 3.17 27.69
C TYR A 266 9.62 2.36 28.58
N ALA A 267 10.52 1.58 27.99
CA ALA A 267 11.48 0.76 28.75
C ALA A 267 12.43 1.59 29.62
N LYS A 268 12.80 2.81 29.20
CA LYS A 268 13.62 3.75 29.97
C LYS A 268 12.87 4.38 31.15
N GLU A 269 11.58 4.65 30.99
CA GLU A 269 10.75 5.34 31.98
C GLU A 269 10.09 4.40 32.99
N ARG A 270 9.76 3.17 32.59
CA ARG A 270 9.02 2.22 33.44
C ARG A 270 9.94 1.44 34.35
N PHE A 271 9.64 1.44 35.66
CA PHE A 271 10.35 0.67 36.69
C PHE A 271 9.57 -0.59 37.11
N ALA A 272 10.28 -1.68 37.28
CA ALA A 272 9.80 -2.92 37.88
C ALA A 272 10.96 -3.66 38.57
N PHE A 273 10.71 -4.32 39.70
CA PHE A 273 11.72 -5.05 40.46
C PHE A 273 12.92 -4.18 40.85
N GLY A 274 12.68 -2.91 41.20
CA GLY A 274 13.68 -1.96 41.70
C GLY A 274 14.60 -1.33 40.68
N LYS A 275 14.38 -1.57 39.36
CA LYS A 275 15.17 -0.98 38.25
C LYS A 275 14.30 -0.70 37.05
N SER A 276 14.83 0.08 36.09
CA SER A 276 14.14 0.38 34.86
C SER A 276 13.97 -0.90 34.01
N LEU A 277 12.92 -0.97 33.16
CA LEU A 277 12.75 -2.08 32.24
C LEU A 277 13.92 -2.20 31.25
N SER A 278 14.57 -1.10 30.90
CA SER A 278 15.75 -1.09 30.04
C SER A 278 16.97 -1.82 30.62
N GLU A 279 16.98 -2.09 31.94
CA GLU A 279 17.99 -2.88 32.62
C GLU A 279 17.63 -4.36 32.73
N GLN A 280 16.45 -4.75 32.27
CA GLN A 280 16.01 -6.14 32.26
C GLN A 280 16.49 -6.84 30.98
N GLN A 281 17.28 -7.90 31.12
CA GLN A 281 17.93 -8.58 30.00
C GLN A 281 16.95 -9.09 28.94
N ALA A 282 15.78 -9.61 29.33
CA ALA A 282 14.77 -10.05 28.39
C ALA A 282 14.20 -8.91 27.53
N ILE A 283 14.05 -7.70 28.09
CA ILE A 283 13.62 -6.50 27.37
C ILE A 283 14.74 -6.04 26.41
N GLN A 284 15.99 -6.05 26.86
CA GLN A 284 17.15 -5.71 26.03
C GLN A 284 17.23 -6.61 24.79
N TRP A 285 17.00 -7.92 24.95
CA TRP A 285 17.00 -8.85 23.80
C TRP A 285 15.86 -8.55 22.82
N MET A 286 14.64 -8.31 23.30
CA MET A 286 13.53 -7.95 22.42
C MET A 286 13.81 -6.67 21.63
N LEU A 287 14.45 -5.67 22.24
CA LEU A 287 14.81 -4.43 21.57
C LEU A 287 15.98 -4.61 20.58
N ALA A 288 16.98 -5.41 20.93
CA ALA A 288 18.11 -5.71 20.05
C ALA A 288 17.67 -6.49 18.82
N ASP A 289 16.80 -7.51 18.99
CA ASP A 289 16.24 -8.27 17.88
C ASP A 289 15.39 -7.37 16.97
N ALA A 290 14.53 -6.52 17.56
CA ALA A 290 13.70 -5.59 16.82
C ALA A 290 14.55 -4.63 15.96
N ALA A 291 15.58 -4.01 16.55
CA ALA A 291 16.48 -3.11 15.83
C ALA A 291 17.18 -3.82 14.66
N THR A 292 17.68 -5.04 14.89
CA THR A 292 18.35 -5.85 13.87
C THR A 292 17.41 -6.21 12.73
N GLU A 293 16.20 -6.71 13.04
CA GLU A 293 15.24 -7.15 12.04
C GLU A 293 14.66 -5.97 11.23
N ILE A 294 14.45 -4.80 11.83
CA ILE A 294 14.04 -3.57 11.15
C ILE A 294 15.10 -3.18 10.12
N GLU A 295 16.36 -3.15 10.51
CA GLU A 295 17.47 -2.78 9.61
C GLU A 295 17.58 -3.76 8.43
N ILE A 296 17.56 -5.06 8.68
CA ILE A 296 17.56 -6.08 7.62
C ILE A 296 16.40 -5.86 6.65
N SER A 297 15.20 -5.60 7.18
CA SER A 297 14.00 -5.37 6.37
C SER A 297 14.14 -4.14 5.48
N ARG A 298 14.61 -3.03 6.04
CA ARG A 298 14.87 -1.77 5.32
C ARG A 298 15.83 -1.98 4.17
N MET A 299 16.97 -2.64 4.43
CA MET A 299 17.96 -2.96 3.41
C MET A 299 17.36 -3.82 2.28
N MET A 300 16.52 -4.81 2.60
CA MET A 300 15.86 -5.65 1.59
C MET A 300 14.89 -4.85 0.72
N ILE A 301 14.11 -3.94 1.32
CA ILE A 301 13.17 -3.06 0.64
C ILE A 301 13.93 -2.12 -0.32
N TYR A 302 14.95 -1.44 0.17
CA TYR A 302 15.74 -0.49 -0.64
C TYR A 302 16.48 -1.20 -1.77
N LYS A 303 16.99 -2.41 -1.53
CA LYS A 303 17.56 -3.25 -2.60
C LYS A 303 16.53 -3.59 -3.69
N ALA A 304 15.31 -3.95 -3.32
CA ALA A 304 14.26 -4.26 -4.28
C ALA A 304 13.85 -3.01 -5.07
N ALA A 305 13.75 -1.86 -4.40
CA ALA A 305 13.46 -0.56 -5.00
C ALA A 305 14.57 -0.14 -5.98
N TRP A 306 15.82 -0.25 -5.56
CA TRP A 306 16.97 0.05 -6.42
C TRP A 306 17.03 -0.85 -7.67
N LEU A 307 16.78 -2.16 -7.53
CA LEU A 307 16.72 -3.06 -8.70
C LEU A 307 15.62 -2.66 -9.68
N LYS A 308 14.45 -2.23 -9.16
CA LYS A 308 13.35 -1.70 -9.98
C LYS A 308 13.79 -0.44 -10.74
N GLU A 309 14.43 0.49 -10.06
CA GLU A 309 14.94 1.74 -10.66
C GLU A 309 15.94 1.46 -11.78
N GLN A 310 16.82 0.49 -11.59
CA GLN A 310 17.81 0.08 -12.59
C GLN A 310 17.21 -0.74 -13.76
N GLY A 311 15.89 -0.91 -13.85
CA GLY A 311 15.24 -1.75 -14.87
C GLY A 311 15.64 -3.23 -14.79
N ARG A 312 16.16 -3.69 -13.65
CA ARG A 312 16.63 -5.07 -13.44
C ARG A 312 15.50 -5.96 -12.91
N PRO A 313 15.55 -7.29 -13.11
CA PRO A 313 14.59 -8.21 -12.52
C PRO A 313 14.51 -8.07 -11.00
N TYR A 314 13.37 -7.63 -10.48
CA TYR A 314 13.19 -7.35 -9.06
C TYR A 314 12.06 -8.14 -8.39
N THR A 315 11.18 -8.82 -9.16
CA THR A 315 10.01 -9.56 -8.64
C THR A 315 10.35 -10.48 -7.46
N LYS A 316 11.42 -11.30 -7.59
CA LYS A 316 11.86 -12.19 -6.51
C LYS A 316 12.28 -11.39 -5.26
N TYR A 317 13.02 -10.32 -5.45
CA TYR A 317 13.52 -9.50 -4.33
C TYR A 317 12.40 -8.69 -3.66
N ALA A 318 11.44 -8.19 -4.43
CA ALA A 318 10.25 -7.54 -3.87
C ALA A 318 9.39 -8.53 -3.06
N ALA A 319 9.23 -9.78 -3.54
CA ALA A 319 8.53 -10.81 -2.78
C ALA A 319 9.28 -11.21 -1.50
N MET A 320 10.61 -11.35 -1.54
CA MET A 320 11.43 -11.62 -0.34
C MET A 320 11.37 -10.48 0.66
N ALA A 321 11.49 -9.24 0.20
CA ALA A 321 11.43 -8.04 1.02
C ALA A 321 10.06 -7.90 1.71
N LYS A 322 8.96 -8.03 0.95
CA LYS A 322 7.61 -7.97 1.49
C LYS A 322 7.37 -9.07 2.52
N LEU A 323 7.72 -10.30 2.20
CA LEU A 323 7.53 -11.44 3.11
C LEU A 323 8.24 -11.20 4.44
N TYR A 324 9.53 -10.87 4.40
CA TYR A 324 10.33 -10.70 5.61
C TYR A 324 9.87 -9.47 6.42
N ALA A 325 9.72 -8.31 5.77
CA ALA A 325 9.34 -7.06 6.44
C ALA A 325 7.95 -7.13 7.08
N THR A 326 6.96 -7.78 6.46
CA THR A 326 5.61 -7.84 7.02
C THR A 326 5.52 -8.82 8.19
N GLU A 327 6.20 -9.97 8.13
CA GLU A 327 6.28 -10.92 9.26
C GLU A 327 7.12 -10.35 10.42
N MET A 328 8.19 -9.61 10.12
CA MET A 328 8.96 -8.85 11.10
C MET A 328 8.09 -7.79 11.78
N GLY A 329 7.38 -6.98 10.99
CA GLY A 329 6.52 -5.91 11.52
C GLY A 329 5.48 -6.44 12.52
N GLU A 330 4.85 -7.58 12.21
CA GLU A 330 3.91 -8.24 13.14
C GLU A 330 4.60 -8.67 14.44
N ARG A 331 5.82 -9.25 14.37
CA ARG A 331 6.57 -9.65 15.57
C ARG A 331 6.99 -8.46 16.42
N VAL A 332 7.54 -7.42 15.81
CA VAL A 332 8.00 -6.21 16.53
C VAL A 332 6.84 -5.49 17.20
N CYS A 333 5.73 -5.28 16.48
CA CYS A 333 4.54 -4.64 17.05
C CYS A 333 3.91 -5.47 18.19
N ARG A 334 3.88 -6.80 18.07
CA ARG A 334 3.44 -7.68 19.15
C ARG A 334 4.36 -7.57 20.39
N ASN A 335 5.67 -7.56 20.18
CA ASN A 335 6.64 -7.43 21.26
C ASN A 335 6.54 -6.06 21.93
N ALA A 336 6.22 -4.99 21.19
CA ALA A 336 5.95 -3.67 21.74
C ALA A 336 4.79 -3.70 22.75
N ILE A 337 3.66 -4.36 22.42
CA ILE A 337 2.56 -4.56 23.36
C ILE A 337 3.07 -5.30 24.62
N GLN A 338 3.86 -6.36 24.43
CA GLN A 338 4.39 -7.17 25.55
C GLN A 338 5.30 -6.35 26.46
N ILE A 339 6.17 -5.48 25.91
CA ILE A 339 7.06 -4.59 26.67
C ILE A 339 6.25 -3.60 27.51
N HIS A 340 5.15 -3.07 26.96
CA HIS A 340 4.26 -2.16 27.69
C HIS A 340 3.37 -2.86 28.72
N GLY A 341 3.25 -4.20 28.66
CA GLY A 341 2.41 -4.99 29.57
C GLY A 341 0.93 -4.58 29.47
N GLY A 342 0.27 -4.40 30.62
CA GLY A 342 -1.15 -3.98 30.64
C GLY A 342 -1.43 -2.66 29.92
N TYR A 343 -0.49 -1.72 29.96
CA TYR A 343 -0.60 -0.46 29.21
C TYR A 343 -0.53 -0.66 27.69
N GLY A 344 0.18 -1.66 27.20
CA GLY A 344 0.22 -2.00 25.77
C GLY A 344 -1.11 -2.53 25.23
N TYR A 345 -1.99 -3.00 26.10
CA TYR A 345 -3.34 -3.45 25.77
C TYR A 345 -4.39 -2.33 25.88
N SER A 346 -3.99 -1.19 26.44
CA SER A 346 -4.83 0.02 26.58
C SER A 346 -4.66 0.95 25.36
N ARG A 347 -5.74 1.63 24.99
CA ARG A 347 -5.71 2.66 23.93
C ARG A 347 -4.98 3.96 24.30
N GLU A 348 -4.44 4.05 25.51
CA GLU A 348 -3.64 5.20 25.95
C GLU A 348 -2.29 5.27 25.23
N TYR A 349 -1.71 4.11 24.91
CA TYR A 349 -0.46 3.99 24.16
C TYR A 349 -0.72 3.57 22.70
N PRO A 350 0.09 4.06 21.75
CA PRO A 350 -0.17 3.82 20.33
C PRO A 350 0.12 2.39 19.86
N VAL A 351 0.84 1.57 20.64
CA VAL A 351 1.35 0.25 20.24
C VAL A 351 0.23 -0.74 19.89
N GLU A 352 -0.93 -0.67 20.57
CA GLU A 352 -2.07 -1.53 20.26
C GLU A 352 -2.67 -1.21 18.89
N ARG A 353 -2.79 0.08 18.54
CA ARG A 353 -3.26 0.55 17.24
C ARG A 353 -2.29 0.10 16.14
N ILE A 354 -0.99 0.34 16.34
CA ILE A 354 0.05 -0.02 15.37
C ILE A 354 0.05 -1.55 15.14
N TYR A 355 -0.13 -2.36 16.18
CA TYR A 355 -0.24 -3.81 16.03
C TYR A 355 -1.47 -4.23 15.21
N ARG A 356 -2.63 -3.61 15.43
CA ARG A 356 -3.84 -3.87 14.64
C ARG A 356 -3.63 -3.51 13.17
N ASP A 357 -2.93 -2.42 12.91
CA ASP A 357 -2.62 -1.96 11.55
C ASP A 357 -1.61 -2.90 10.87
N ALA A 358 -0.57 -3.34 11.57
CA ALA A 358 0.47 -4.23 11.05
C ALA A 358 -0.09 -5.60 10.60
N ARG A 359 -1.18 -6.09 11.22
CA ARG A 359 -1.72 -7.42 10.91
C ARG A 359 -2.17 -7.58 9.46
N LEU A 360 -2.64 -6.53 8.80
CA LEU A 360 -3.03 -6.61 7.39
C LEU A 360 -1.85 -6.87 6.47
N MET A 361 -0.64 -6.43 6.82
CA MET A 361 0.50 -6.40 5.90
C MET A 361 0.92 -7.80 5.42
N THR A 362 0.70 -8.85 6.22
CA THR A 362 0.96 -10.24 5.82
C THR A 362 -0.13 -10.83 4.90
N ILE A 363 -1.27 -10.15 4.74
CA ILE A 363 -2.43 -10.60 3.98
C ILE A 363 -2.57 -9.84 2.66
N GLY A 364 -2.52 -8.51 2.70
CA GLY A 364 -2.74 -7.63 1.55
C GLY A 364 -1.64 -7.74 0.49
N GLU A 365 -1.98 -7.44 -0.76
CA GLU A 365 -1.10 -7.46 -1.93
C GLU A 365 -0.34 -8.78 -2.15
N GLY A 366 -1.03 -9.88 -1.87
CA GLY A 366 -0.49 -11.24 -1.90
C GLY A 366 -0.01 -11.68 -0.53
N THR A 367 -0.65 -12.73 0.00
CA THR A 367 -0.35 -13.28 1.32
C THR A 367 1.10 -13.75 1.45
N SER A 368 1.55 -13.97 2.68
CA SER A 368 2.88 -14.57 2.94
C SER A 368 3.10 -15.88 2.18
N GLU A 369 2.05 -16.69 2.00
CA GLU A 369 2.09 -17.93 1.22
C GLU A 369 2.30 -17.64 -0.27
N ILE A 370 1.61 -16.63 -0.81
CA ILE A 370 1.80 -16.21 -2.21
C ILE A 370 3.22 -15.67 -2.42
N GLN A 371 3.79 -14.91 -1.47
CA GLN A 371 5.19 -14.48 -1.59
C GLN A 371 6.14 -15.68 -1.64
N ARG A 372 5.93 -16.69 -0.79
CA ARG A 372 6.72 -17.94 -0.81
C ARG A 372 6.60 -18.67 -2.15
N LEU A 373 5.40 -18.74 -2.73
CA LEU A 373 5.21 -19.33 -4.07
C LEU A 373 5.95 -18.53 -5.16
N VAL A 374 5.91 -17.20 -5.12
CA VAL A 374 6.64 -16.35 -6.09
C VAL A 374 8.15 -16.60 -5.96
N ILE A 375 8.69 -16.60 -4.75
CA ILE A 375 10.11 -16.85 -4.49
C ILE A 375 10.49 -18.25 -5.00
N ALA A 376 9.74 -19.28 -4.60
CA ALA A 376 10.02 -20.68 -5.00
C ALA A 376 10.05 -20.85 -6.52
N ARG A 377 9.09 -20.25 -7.25
CA ARG A 377 9.07 -20.29 -8.72
C ARG A 377 10.31 -19.66 -9.36
N HIS A 378 10.96 -18.69 -8.70
CA HIS A 378 12.18 -18.06 -9.23
C HIS A 378 13.46 -18.81 -8.89
N ILE A 379 13.48 -19.63 -7.85
CA ILE A 379 14.67 -20.42 -7.47
C ILE A 379 14.64 -21.83 -8.04
N LEU A 380 13.47 -22.32 -8.47
CA LEU A 380 13.31 -23.67 -9.06
C LEU A 380 13.27 -23.64 -10.60
N LYS A 381 13.35 -22.49 -11.24
CA LYS A 381 13.57 -22.31 -12.67
C LYS A 381 15.06 -22.43 -13.00
#